data_6f84c5beef8d18d9e1e011fdaaa3e741
#
_entry.id   6f84c5beef8d18d9e1e011fdaaa3e741
#
_cell.length_a   1.000
_cell.length_b   1.000
_cell.length_c   1.000
_cell.angle_alpha   90.00
_cell.angle_beta   90.00
_cell.angle_gamma   90.00
#
_symmetry.space_group_name_H-M   'P 1'
#
loop_
_entity.id
_entity.type
_entity.pdbx_description
1 polymer ?
#
loop_
_entity_poly.entity_id
_entity_poly.type
_entity_poly.pdbx_seq_one_letter_code
_entity_poly.pdbx_strand_id
1 'polypeptide(L)'
;LYQKHIWDILLCLEDEIKENSLYAGKLYQETLVSQLLILLNRAALNQQSIYPDNTCQNEKILFILDYINKHLSDNLTIDNLSERFFISRYHLMHLFKASTGYTVGNYITIKRLFFAKALIQSGTPVTEACYLSGFQNYSTFSRAYKKHFHTSAKNREFSNGHNGNSMVE
;
A
#
# COMPACT_ATOMS: atom_id res chain seq x y z
N LEU A 1 -9.34 2.26 -16.07
CA LEU A 1 -7.91 2.59 -16.27
C LEU A 1 -7.45 3.68 -15.28
N TYR A 2 -8.20 4.79 -15.13
CA TYR A 2 -7.85 5.91 -14.24
C TYR A 2 -7.79 5.54 -12.77
N GLN A 3 -8.70 4.70 -12.27
CA GLN A 3 -8.75 4.30 -10.85
C GLN A 3 -7.45 3.63 -10.39
N LYS A 4 -6.89 2.74 -11.20
CA LYS A 4 -5.63 2.07 -10.86
C LYS A 4 -4.47 3.08 -10.75
N HIS A 5 -4.35 4.00 -11.71
CA HIS A 5 -3.31 5.03 -11.69
C HIS A 5 -3.44 5.99 -10.50
N ILE A 6 -4.67 6.34 -10.10
CA ILE A 6 -4.91 7.15 -8.90
C ILE A 6 -4.41 6.42 -7.65
N TRP A 7 -4.72 5.12 -7.52
CA TRP A 7 -4.25 4.32 -6.39
C TRP A 7 -2.72 4.14 -6.38
N ASP A 8 -2.10 3.94 -7.54
CA ASP A 8 -0.65 3.83 -7.66
C ASP A 8 0.03 5.13 -7.18
N ILE A 9 -0.49 6.30 -7.57
CA ILE A 9 0.02 7.60 -7.13
C ILE A 9 -0.18 7.80 -5.63
N LEU A 10 -1.33 7.44 -5.07
CA LEU A 10 -1.59 7.55 -3.63
C LEU A 10 -0.65 6.67 -2.81
N LEU A 11 -0.36 5.46 -3.28
CA LEU A 11 0.61 4.57 -2.64
C LEU A 11 2.03 5.15 -2.68
N CYS A 12 2.43 5.72 -3.84
CA CYS A 12 3.73 6.40 -3.97
C CYS A 12 3.83 7.63 -3.05
N LEU A 13 2.77 8.43 -2.94
CA LEU A 13 2.72 9.57 -2.02
C LEU A 13 2.82 9.14 -0.56
N GLU A 14 2.09 8.08 -0.17
CA GLU A 14 2.15 7.53 1.20
C GLU A 14 3.57 7.07 1.56
N ASP A 15 4.29 6.48 0.61
CA ASP A 15 5.66 6.02 0.80
C ASP A 15 6.63 7.21 0.91
N GLU A 16 6.49 8.19 0.02
CA GLU A 16 7.37 9.36 -0.04
C GLU A 16 7.21 10.30 1.16
N ILE A 17 5.98 10.42 1.71
CA ILE A 17 5.73 11.20 2.94
C ILE A 17 6.45 10.57 4.15
N LYS A 18 6.58 9.23 4.16
CA LYS A 18 7.28 8.52 5.22
C LYS A 18 8.81 8.56 5.07
N GLU A 19 9.32 8.71 3.86
CA GLU A 19 10.77 8.71 3.55
C GLU A 19 11.42 10.10 3.55
N ASN A 20 11.02 11.02 4.34
CA ASN A 20 11.37 12.46 4.44
C ASN A 20 12.84 12.88 4.21
N SER A 21 13.72 12.02 3.66
CA SER A 21 15.17 12.20 3.58
C SER A 21 15.79 12.09 2.19
N LEU A 22 15.02 11.82 1.13
CA LEU A 22 15.59 11.66 -0.21
C LEU A 22 15.84 13.02 -0.89
N TYR A 23 16.96 13.13 -1.62
CA TYR A 23 17.25 14.27 -2.49
C TYR A 23 16.05 14.53 -3.42
N ALA A 24 15.63 15.81 -3.46
CA ALA A 24 14.44 16.25 -4.22
C ALA A 24 13.09 15.61 -3.82
N GLY A 25 12.97 14.98 -2.64
CA GLY A 25 11.73 14.35 -2.18
C GLY A 25 10.52 15.30 -2.20
N LYS A 26 10.69 16.55 -1.77
CA LYS A 26 9.63 17.57 -1.82
C LYS A 26 9.16 17.84 -3.26
N LEU A 27 10.08 17.98 -4.22
CA LEU A 27 9.74 18.17 -5.63
C LEU A 27 9.02 16.96 -6.20
N TYR A 28 9.41 15.75 -5.80
CA TYR A 28 8.75 14.52 -6.21
C TYR A 28 7.33 14.42 -5.65
N GLN A 29 7.12 14.77 -4.38
CA GLN A 29 5.78 14.87 -3.77
C GLN A 29 4.89 15.87 -4.51
N GLU A 30 5.39 17.07 -4.81
CA GLU A 30 4.66 18.09 -5.58
C GLU A 30 4.29 17.58 -6.98
N THR A 31 5.17 16.82 -7.62
CA THR A 31 4.92 16.20 -8.93
C THR A 31 3.82 15.14 -8.84
N LEU A 32 3.86 14.28 -7.84
CA LEU A 32 2.83 13.25 -7.62
C LEU A 32 1.46 13.86 -7.32
N VAL A 33 1.42 14.92 -6.50
CA VAL A 33 0.17 15.67 -6.24
C VAL A 33 -0.36 16.31 -7.53
N SER A 34 0.50 16.91 -8.34
CA SER A 34 0.11 17.49 -9.62
C SER A 34 -0.44 16.45 -10.59
N GLN A 35 0.18 15.28 -10.68
CA GLN A 35 -0.33 14.17 -11.48
C GLN A 35 -1.69 13.67 -10.98
N LEU A 36 -1.88 13.56 -9.66
CA LEU A 36 -3.16 13.20 -9.06
C LEU A 36 -4.26 14.19 -9.44
N LEU A 37 -4.01 15.49 -9.33
CA LEU A 37 -4.96 16.54 -9.71
C LEU A 37 -5.33 16.48 -11.20
N ILE A 38 -4.35 16.25 -12.07
CA ILE A 38 -4.59 16.10 -13.51
C ILE A 38 -5.48 14.89 -13.79
N LEU A 39 -5.23 13.75 -13.14
CA LEU A 39 -6.03 12.54 -13.33
C LEU A 39 -7.46 12.71 -12.81
N LEU A 40 -7.62 13.35 -11.66
CA LEU A 40 -8.95 13.66 -11.09
C LEU A 40 -9.73 14.62 -12.00
N ASN A 41 -9.10 15.67 -12.50
CA ASN A 41 -9.73 16.60 -13.45
C ASN A 41 -10.13 15.91 -14.76
N ARG A 42 -9.25 15.09 -15.33
CA ARG A 42 -9.57 14.33 -16.54
C ARG A 42 -10.73 13.36 -16.32
N ALA A 43 -10.77 12.71 -15.16
CA ALA A 43 -11.86 11.82 -14.82
C ALA A 43 -13.18 12.57 -14.65
N ALA A 44 -13.17 13.75 -14.02
CA ALA A 44 -14.34 14.61 -13.86
C ALA A 44 -14.85 15.16 -15.21
N LEU A 45 -13.97 15.61 -16.09
CA LEU A 45 -14.33 16.16 -17.40
C LEU A 45 -14.89 15.12 -18.36
N ASN A 46 -14.45 13.87 -18.27
CA ASN A 46 -14.93 12.81 -19.15
C ASN A 46 -16.32 12.25 -18.77
N GLN A 47 -16.98 12.82 -17.77
CA GLN A 47 -18.31 12.41 -17.26
C GLN A 47 -18.47 10.88 -17.07
N GLN A 48 -17.39 10.15 -17.13
CA GLN A 48 -17.40 8.76 -16.68
C GLN A 48 -17.46 8.82 -15.16
N SER A 49 -18.70 8.73 -14.68
CA SER A 49 -19.04 8.68 -13.26
C SER A 49 -18.00 7.85 -12.52
N ILE A 50 -17.06 8.51 -11.83
CA ILE A 50 -16.08 7.84 -10.95
C ILE A 50 -16.84 7.20 -9.79
N TYR A 51 -18.05 7.67 -9.55
CA TYR A 51 -19.00 7.15 -8.60
C TYR A 51 -20.17 6.53 -9.37
N PRO A 52 -20.23 5.20 -9.54
CA PRO A 52 -21.52 4.58 -9.83
C PRO A 52 -22.48 5.00 -8.71
N ASP A 53 -23.73 5.16 -9.04
CA ASP A 53 -24.85 5.70 -8.23
C ASP A 53 -25.19 4.82 -6.98
N ASN A 54 -24.19 4.30 -6.29
CA ASN A 54 -24.27 3.41 -5.14
C ASN A 54 -23.50 3.97 -3.95
N THR A 55 -23.98 5.04 -3.35
CA THR A 55 -23.41 5.62 -2.11
C THR A 55 -23.19 4.56 -1.04
N CYS A 56 -24.12 3.65 -0.82
CA CYS A 56 -23.98 2.54 0.14
C CYS A 56 -22.85 1.55 -0.21
N GLN A 57 -22.58 1.31 -1.50
CA GLN A 57 -21.51 0.40 -1.90
C GLN A 57 -20.14 1.05 -1.73
N ASN A 58 -20.03 2.35 -1.99
CA ASN A 58 -18.81 3.12 -1.79
C ASN A 58 -18.43 3.23 -0.31
N GLU A 59 -19.41 3.46 0.56
CA GLU A 59 -19.20 3.46 2.02
C GLU A 59 -18.71 2.11 2.52
N LYS A 60 -19.30 1.01 2.05
CA LYS A 60 -18.90 -0.35 2.43
C LYS A 60 -17.44 -0.64 2.05
N ILE A 61 -17.00 -0.22 0.88
CA ILE A 61 -15.60 -0.35 0.47
C ILE A 61 -14.66 0.46 1.35
N LEU A 62 -15.02 1.68 1.74
CA LEU A 62 -14.21 2.50 2.64
C LEU A 62 -14.03 1.82 4.00
N PHE A 63 -15.08 1.23 4.56
CA PHE A 63 -14.98 0.45 5.80
C PHE A 63 -14.08 -0.78 5.66
N ILE A 64 -14.16 -1.49 4.53
CA ILE A 64 -13.29 -2.65 4.25
C ILE A 64 -11.83 -2.22 4.14
N LEU A 65 -11.54 -1.13 3.45
CA LEU A 65 -10.18 -0.59 3.30
C LEU A 65 -9.60 -0.13 4.65
N ASP A 66 -10.38 0.59 5.45
CA ASP A 66 -9.99 1.02 6.80
C ASP A 66 -9.70 -0.19 7.70
N TYR A 67 -10.58 -1.19 7.66
CA TYR A 67 -10.38 -2.43 8.40
C TYR A 67 -9.09 -3.15 7.99
N ILE A 68 -8.85 -3.33 6.69
CA ILE A 68 -7.62 -3.96 6.19
C ILE A 68 -6.38 -3.19 6.68
N ASN A 69 -6.39 -1.85 6.59
CA ASN A 69 -5.25 -1.03 6.98
C ASN A 69 -4.94 -1.12 8.49
N LYS A 70 -5.96 -1.30 9.33
CA LYS A 70 -5.80 -1.45 10.78
C LYS A 70 -5.40 -2.86 11.23
N HIS A 71 -5.59 -3.87 10.37
CA HIS A 71 -5.45 -5.28 10.73
C HIS A 71 -4.45 -6.02 9.83
N LEU A 72 -3.43 -5.32 9.31
CA LEU A 72 -2.47 -5.90 8.35
C LEU A 72 -1.72 -7.13 8.91
N SER A 73 -1.47 -7.16 10.22
CA SER A 73 -0.81 -8.27 10.89
C SER A 73 -1.71 -9.51 11.05
N ASP A 74 -3.03 -9.34 10.93
CA ASP A 74 -3.99 -10.41 11.16
C ASP A 74 -4.13 -11.33 9.95
N ASN A 75 -4.83 -12.47 10.14
CA ASN A 75 -5.15 -13.38 9.04
C ASN A 75 -6.29 -12.82 8.16
N LEU A 76 -5.93 -11.92 7.25
CA LEU A 76 -6.86 -11.30 6.29
C LEU A 76 -7.11 -12.23 5.11
N THR A 77 -8.20 -13.00 5.17
CA THR A 77 -8.69 -13.82 4.07
C THR A 77 -9.97 -13.23 3.46
N ILE A 78 -10.27 -13.61 2.22
CA ILE A 78 -11.53 -13.22 1.58
C ILE A 78 -12.73 -13.72 2.40
N ASP A 79 -12.59 -14.89 3.01
CA ASP A 79 -13.63 -15.49 3.84
C ASP A 79 -13.92 -14.65 5.08
N ASN A 80 -12.87 -14.33 5.84
CA ASN A 80 -13.00 -13.52 7.05
C ASN A 80 -13.58 -12.12 6.74
N LEU A 81 -13.17 -11.51 5.63
CA LEU A 81 -13.71 -10.23 5.21
C LEU A 81 -15.17 -10.35 4.75
N SER A 82 -15.52 -11.39 4.00
CA SER A 82 -16.89 -11.60 3.53
C SER A 82 -17.88 -11.82 4.68
N GLU A 83 -17.50 -12.63 5.67
CA GLU A 83 -18.28 -12.86 6.89
C GLU A 83 -18.42 -11.57 7.72
N ARG A 84 -17.33 -10.87 7.97
CA ARG A 84 -17.31 -9.65 8.79
C ARG A 84 -18.18 -8.54 8.22
N PHE A 85 -18.17 -8.37 6.91
CA PHE A 85 -18.91 -7.29 6.23
C PHE A 85 -20.26 -7.73 5.66
N PHE A 86 -20.71 -8.98 5.96
CA PHE A 86 -21.97 -9.53 5.48
C PHE A 86 -22.13 -9.37 3.96
N ILE A 87 -21.12 -9.80 3.21
CA ILE A 87 -21.07 -9.71 1.75
C ILE A 87 -20.59 -11.05 1.18
N SER A 88 -21.14 -11.50 0.06
CA SER A 88 -20.65 -12.73 -0.57
C SER A 88 -19.22 -12.55 -1.09
N ARG A 89 -18.42 -13.63 -1.10
CA ARG A 89 -17.04 -13.62 -1.63
C ARG A 89 -16.97 -13.04 -3.04
N TYR A 90 -17.87 -13.47 -3.91
CA TYR A 90 -17.94 -13.00 -5.29
C TYR A 90 -18.17 -11.49 -5.36
N HIS A 91 -19.15 -11.00 -4.62
CA HIS A 91 -19.49 -9.58 -4.60
C HIS A 91 -18.37 -8.74 -3.99
N LEU A 92 -17.72 -9.22 -2.89
CA LEU A 92 -16.54 -8.58 -2.30
C LEU A 92 -15.42 -8.44 -3.32
N MET A 93 -15.03 -9.52 -4.00
CA MET A 93 -13.93 -9.50 -4.96
C MET A 93 -14.22 -8.55 -6.13
N HIS A 94 -15.46 -8.61 -6.64
CA HIS A 94 -15.86 -7.77 -7.78
C HIS A 94 -15.93 -6.29 -7.40
N LEU A 95 -16.61 -5.97 -6.29
CA LEU A 95 -16.75 -4.62 -5.77
C LEU A 95 -15.39 -4.00 -5.44
N PHE A 96 -14.52 -4.75 -4.74
CA PHE A 96 -13.19 -4.29 -4.35
C PHE A 96 -12.33 -3.97 -5.57
N LYS A 97 -12.30 -4.87 -6.57
CA LYS A 97 -11.55 -4.67 -7.80
C LYS A 97 -12.11 -3.53 -8.64
N ALA A 98 -13.43 -3.38 -8.72
CA ALA A 98 -14.06 -2.28 -9.42
C ALA A 98 -13.74 -0.92 -8.78
N SER A 99 -13.73 -0.84 -7.44
CA SER A 99 -13.49 0.40 -6.70
C SER A 99 -12.02 0.78 -6.59
N THR A 100 -11.11 -0.19 -6.42
CA THR A 100 -9.68 0.08 -6.16
C THR A 100 -8.76 -0.20 -7.35
N GLY A 101 -9.21 -0.97 -8.33
CA GLY A 101 -8.38 -1.49 -9.42
C GLY A 101 -7.54 -2.72 -9.05
N TYR A 102 -7.47 -3.09 -7.77
CA TYR A 102 -6.69 -4.23 -7.26
C TYR A 102 -7.58 -5.37 -6.80
N THR A 103 -7.06 -6.60 -6.82
CA THR A 103 -7.67 -7.68 -6.06
C THR A 103 -7.41 -7.47 -4.56
N VAL A 104 -8.31 -7.98 -3.71
CA VAL A 104 -8.17 -7.91 -2.24
C VAL A 104 -6.79 -8.40 -1.79
N GLY A 105 -6.38 -9.60 -2.25
CA GLY A 105 -5.10 -10.18 -1.87
C GLY A 105 -3.88 -9.36 -2.33
N ASN A 106 -3.96 -8.76 -3.53
CA ASN A 106 -2.88 -7.91 -4.04
C ASN A 106 -2.78 -6.60 -3.22
N TYR A 107 -3.91 -5.99 -2.90
CA TYR A 107 -3.95 -4.80 -2.06
C TYR A 107 -3.36 -5.06 -0.67
N ILE A 108 -3.78 -6.15 0.01
CA ILE A 108 -3.23 -6.54 1.32
C ILE A 108 -1.72 -6.77 1.22
N THR A 109 -1.25 -7.46 0.17
CA THR A 109 0.18 -7.71 -0.04
C THR A 109 0.97 -6.41 -0.17
N ILE A 110 0.49 -5.48 -0.98
CA ILE A 110 1.14 -4.17 -1.18
C ILE A 110 1.19 -3.40 0.14
N LYS A 111 0.08 -3.30 0.87
CA LYS A 111 0.05 -2.60 2.18
C LYS A 111 0.98 -3.23 3.21
N ARG A 112 1.06 -4.55 3.27
CA ARG A 112 2.03 -5.28 4.12
C ARG A 112 3.47 -4.97 3.74
N LEU A 113 3.78 -4.86 2.45
CA LEU A 113 5.12 -4.53 1.98
C LEU A 113 5.54 -3.11 2.42
N PHE A 114 4.63 -2.13 2.30
CA PHE A 114 4.89 -0.77 2.79
C PHE A 114 5.06 -0.73 4.31
N PHE A 115 4.24 -1.47 5.05
CA PHE A 115 4.37 -1.57 6.49
C PHE A 115 5.70 -2.22 6.90
N ALA A 116 6.10 -3.33 6.25
CA ALA A 116 7.41 -3.95 6.47
C ALA A 116 8.56 -2.98 6.15
N LYS A 117 8.46 -2.22 5.06
CA LYS A 117 9.46 -1.22 4.67
C LYS A 117 9.64 -0.16 5.77
N ALA A 118 8.53 0.37 6.30
CA ALA A 118 8.57 1.33 7.39
C ALA A 118 9.23 0.76 8.66
N LEU A 119 8.93 -0.49 9.02
CA LEU A 119 9.57 -1.18 10.15
C LEU A 119 11.09 -1.35 9.93
N ILE A 120 11.51 -1.75 8.72
CA ILE A 120 12.94 -1.88 8.39
C ILE A 120 13.66 -0.53 8.47
N GLN A 121 13.03 0.53 8.01
CA GLN A 121 13.57 1.89 8.08
C GLN A 121 13.69 2.40 9.51
N SER A 122 12.79 1.98 10.41
CA SER A 122 12.88 2.28 11.85
C SER A 122 13.89 1.41 12.61
N GLY A 123 14.63 0.53 11.90
CA GLY A 123 15.67 -0.31 12.50
C GLY A 123 15.21 -1.71 12.91
N THR A 124 13.98 -2.11 12.59
CA THR A 124 13.50 -3.46 12.87
C THR A 124 14.20 -4.47 11.94
N PRO A 125 14.74 -5.60 12.45
CA PRO A 125 15.33 -6.64 11.63
C PRO A 125 14.39 -7.13 10.54
N VAL A 126 14.90 -7.35 9.33
CA VAL A 126 14.09 -7.72 8.15
C VAL A 126 13.20 -8.94 8.37
N THR A 127 13.71 -9.94 9.09
CA THR A 127 12.93 -11.14 9.42
C THR A 127 11.77 -10.83 10.35
N GLU A 128 11.98 -10.00 11.35
CA GLU A 128 10.96 -9.55 12.29
C GLU A 128 9.91 -8.67 11.59
N ALA A 129 10.36 -7.70 10.78
CA ALA A 129 9.48 -6.84 9.98
C ALA A 129 8.57 -7.65 9.03
N CYS A 130 9.07 -8.74 8.46
CA CYS A 130 8.29 -9.67 7.66
C CYS A 130 7.08 -10.21 8.43
N TYR A 131 7.30 -10.74 9.63
CA TYR A 131 6.21 -11.34 10.43
C TYR A 131 5.30 -10.30 11.06
N LEU A 132 5.84 -9.21 11.57
CA LEU A 132 5.05 -8.11 12.12
C LEU A 132 4.12 -7.45 11.09
N SER A 133 4.53 -7.45 9.83
CA SER A 133 3.68 -6.95 8.73
C SER A 133 2.63 -7.94 8.24
N GLY A 134 2.55 -9.14 8.84
CA GLY A 134 1.51 -10.14 8.55
C GLY A 134 1.87 -11.15 7.46
N PHE A 135 3.11 -11.19 6.97
CA PHE A 135 3.54 -12.29 6.10
C PHE A 135 3.79 -13.56 6.92
N GLN A 136 3.27 -14.69 6.42
CA GLN A 136 3.45 -15.99 7.07
C GLN A 136 4.76 -16.69 6.68
N ASN A 137 5.40 -16.24 5.60
CA ASN A 137 6.57 -16.90 5.04
C ASN A 137 7.56 -15.88 4.47
N TYR A 138 8.81 -15.95 4.96
CA TYR A 138 9.88 -15.06 4.55
C TYR A 138 10.21 -15.14 3.04
N SER A 139 10.16 -16.32 2.43
CA SER A 139 10.45 -16.47 1.01
C SER A 139 9.40 -15.77 0.14
N THR A 140 8.12 -15.82 0.54
CA THR A 140 7.03 -15.11 -0.13
C THR A 140 7.19 -13.60 0.02
N PHE A 141 7.48 -13.13 1.24
CA PHE A 141 7.79 -11.73 1.51
C PHE A 141 8.96 -11.23 0.66
N SER A 142 10.10 -11.92 0.71
CA SER A 142 11.32 -11.49 0.01
C SER A 142 11.12 -11.36 -1.51
N ARG A 143 10.41 -12.31 -2.12
CA ARG A 143 10.06 -12.26 -3.55
C ARG A 143 9.12 -11.09 -3.86
N ALA A 144 8.08 -10.91 -3.05
CA ALA A 144 7.12 -9.82 -3.22
C ALA A 144 7.80 -8.45 -3.03
N TYR A 145 8.65 -8.31 -2.01
CA TYR A 145 9.41 -7.10 -1.72
C TYR A 145 10.33 -6.71 -2.90
N LYS A 146 11.14 -7.66 -3.39
CA LYS A 146 12.02 -7.44 -4.53
C LYS A 146 11.24 -7.09 -5.80
N LYS A 147 10.11 -7.75 -6.03
CA LYS A 147 9.24 -7.47 -7.19
C LYS A 147 8.64 -6.06 -7.13
N HIS A 148 8.24 -5.61 -5.94
CA HIS A 148 7.55 -4.32 -5.78
C HIS A 148 8.52 -3.13 -5.70
N PHE A 149 9.61 -3.27 -4.93
CA PHE A 149 10.58 -2.18 -4.71
C PHE A 149 11.84 -2.26 -5.58
N HIS A 150 11.97 -3.29 -6.42
CA HIS A 150 13.14 -3.55 -7.28
C HIS A 150 14.48 -3.69 -6.53
N THR A 151 14.43 -3.82 -5.20
CA THR A 151 15.58 -4.00 -4.31
C THR A 151 15.32 -5.08 -3.27
N SER A 152 16.38 -5.64 -2.70
CA SER A 152 16.24 -6.60 -1.60
C SER A 152 15.98 -5.88 -0.28
N ALA A 153 15.10 -6.44 0.56
CA ALA A 153 14.86 -5.93 1.91
C ALA A 153 16.16 -5.89 2.75
N LYS A 154 17.04 -6.88 2.59
CA LYS A 154 18.34 -6.95 3.28
C LYS A 154 19.30 -5.82 2.92
N ASN A 155 19.29 -5.34 1.68
CA ASN A 155 20.21 -4.27 1.27
C ASN A 155 19.89 -2.93 1.96
N ARG A 156 18.67 -2.72 2.42
CA ARG A 156 18.28 -1.51 3.17
C ARG A 156 18.67 -1.58 4.65
N GLU A 157 18.75 -2.77 5.23
CA GLU A 157 19.26 -2.95 6.60
C GLU A 157 20.71 -2.47 6.75
N PHE A 158 21.54 -2.73 5.74
CA PHE A 158 22.95 -2.29 5.72
C PHE A 158 23.13 -0.79 5.50
N SER A 159 22.18 -0.12 4.82
CA SER A 159 22.26 1.33 4.58
C SER A 159 22.00 2.15 5.84
N ASN A 160 21.21 1.64 6.78
CA ASN A 160 20.89 2.31 8.04
C ASN A 160 21.93 2.03 9.15
N GLY A 161 22.72 0.96 9.02
CA GLY A 161 23.77 0.59 10.01
C GLY A 161 25.07 1.36 9.88
N HIS A 162 25.29 2.13 8.81
CA HIS A 162 26.57 2.82 8.55
C HIS A 162 26.62 4.28 9.03
N ASN A 163 25.51 4.84 9.53
CA ASN A 163 25.50 6.22 10.05
C ASN A 163 25.73 6.33 11.57
N GLY A 164 26.11 5.24 12.25
CA GLY A 164 26.21 5.19 13.71
C GLY A 164 27.63 5.09 14.28
N ASN A 165 28.72 5.11 13.49
CA ASN A 165 30.05 4.97 14.08
C ASN A 165 31.15 5.69 13.31
N SER A 166 31.17 7.02 13.42
CA SER A 166 32.40 7.81 13.20
C SER A 166 32.32 9.13 13.94
N MET A 167 32.45 9.08 15.26
CA MET A 167 32.95 10.15 16.10
C MET A 167 33.42 9.55 17.44
N VAL A 168 34.63 9.07 17.49
CA VAL A 168 35.52 9.19 18.65
C VAL A 168 36.95 8.88 18.12
N GLU A 169 37.72 9.87 17.85
CA GLU A 169 39.10 10.07 18.27
C GLU A 169 39.51 11.49 17.86
#